data_f262585635693ca20cbd34bbb4ddd3e8
#
_entry.id   f262585635693ca20cbd34bbb4ddd3e8
#
_cell.length_a   1.000
_cell.length_b   1.000
_cell.length_c   1.000
_cell.angle_alpha   90.00
_cell.angle_beta   90.00
_cell.angle_gamma   90.00
#
_symmetry.space_group_name_H-M   'P 1'
#
loop_
_entity.id
_entity.type
_entity.pdbx_description
1 polymer ?
#
loop_
_entity_poly.entity_id
_entity_poly.type
_entity_poly.pdbx_seq_one_letter_code
_entity_poly.pdbx_strand_id
1 'polypeptide(L)'
;EVHLWVSSDAPDTDFTAKLVDVYPPSADDPRGFALNITDGILRCRYRDSWVKAAPLEPGRSVRIIIRPFSTANLFKAGHRIRLDISSSNFPKYDVNPNSFEPEGQAETPRRATNRVWMDRTRPSHVVLSILPERQKGEQTPWGRVHNAPPDQAIV
;
A
#
# COMPACT_ATOMS: atom_id res chain seq x y z
N GLU A 1 -4.68 5.38 3.20
CA GLU A 1 -3.33 5.57 3.73
C GLU A 1 -2.90 4.33 4.53
N VAL A 2 -1.60 4.02 4.49
CA VAL A 2 -1.01 2.93 5.29
C VAL A 2 -0.06 3.54 6.30
N HIS A 3 -0.37 3.39 7.57
CA HIS A 3 0.40 3.91 8.69
C HIS A 3 1.22 2.78 9.31
N LEU A 4 2.52 2.86 9.21
CA LEU A 4 3.41 1.83 9.74
C LEU A 4 4.33 2.39 10.82
N TRP A 5 4.53 1.62 11.87
CA TRP A 5 5.64 1.75 12.78
C TRP A 5 6.73 0.79 12.33
N VAL A 6 7.87 1.32 11.94
CA VAL A 6 8.94 0.54 11.33
C VAL A 6 10.27 0.80 12.01
N SER A 7 11.19 -0.14 11.90
CA SER A 7 12.60 0.06 12.23
C SER A 7 13.47 -0.72 11.26
N SER A 8 14.70 -0.27 11.07
CA SER A 8 15.72 -0.92 10.26
C SER A 8 17.06 -0.90 11.00
N ASP A 9 17.94 -1.84 10.70
CA ASP A 9 19.36 -1.78 11.09
C ASP A 9 20.22 -0.99 10.08
N ALA A 10 19.58 -0.53 8.99
CA ALA A 10 20.21 0.26 7.94
C ALA A 10 19.85 1.75 8.07
N PRO A 11 20.72 2.67 7.61
CA PRO A 11 20.46 4.11 7.65
C PRO A 11 19.39 4.58 6.67
N ASP A 12 19.05 3.77 5.67
CA ASP A 12 17.93 3.97 4.75
C ASP A 12 17.38 2.63 4.28
N THR A 13 16.11 2.62 3.90
CA THR A 13 15.41 1.49 3.30
C THR A 13 14.09 1.97 2.73
N ASP A 14 13.44 1.16 1.89
CA ASP A 14 12.11 1.42 1.39
C ASP A 14 11.09 0.54 2.08
N PHE A 15 9.86 1.06 2.20
CA PHE A 15 8.67 0.27 2.49
C PHE A 15 7.64 0.48 1.40
N THR A 16 7.13 -0.62 0.87
CA THR A 16 6.03 -0.65 -0.09
C THR A 16 4.79 -1.21 0.57
N ALA A 17 3.63 -0.79 0.10
CA ALA A 17 2.35 -1.31 0.52
C ALA A 17 1.48 -1.59 -0.70
N LYS A 18 0.86 -2.79 -0.77
CA LYS A 18 -0.09 -3.18 -1.81
C LYS A 18 -1.42 -3.51 -1.16
N LEU A 19 -2.48 -2.87 -1.63
CA LEU A 19 -3.85 -3.26 -1.30
C LEU A 19 -4.33 -4.30 -2.30
N VAL A 20 -4.75 -5.44 -1.81
CA VAL A 20 -5.07 -6.61 -2.61
C VAL A 20 -6.48 -7.08 -2.31
N ASP A 21 -7.27 -7.30 -3.35
CA ASP A 21 -8.54 -8.01 -3.28
C ASP A 21 -8.31 -9.50 -3.52
N VAL A 22 -8.54 -10.32 -2.50
CA VAL A 22 -8.36 -11.77 -2.58
C VAL A 22 -9.69 -12.43 -2.87
N TYR A 23 -9.83 -12.94 -4.08
CA TYR A 23 -10.99 -13.64 -4.60
C TYR A 23 -11.03 -15.08 -4.07
N PRO A 24 -12.19 -15.56 -3.64
CA PRO A 24 -12.35 -16.96 -3.25
C PRO A 24 -12.22 -17.89 -4.47
N PRO A 25 -12.00 -19.19 -4.26
CA PRO A 25 -12.12 -20.20 -5.31
C PRO A 25 -13.47 -20.13 -6.03
N SER A 26 -13.45 -20.30 -7.35
CA SER A 26 -14.62 -20.32 -8.23
C SER A 26 -14.50 -21.42 -9.27
N ALA A 27 -15.55 -21.62 -10.08
CA ALA A 27 -15.49 -22.56 -11.19
C ALA A 27 -14.43 -22.18 -12.22
N ASP A 28 -14.26 -20.87 -12.48
CA ASP A 28 -13.31 -20.35 -13.46
C ASP A 28 -11.88 -20.31 -12.91
N ASP A 29 -11.75 -20.10 -11.61
CA ASP A 29 -10.44 -20.14 -10.93
C ASP A 29 -10.54 -20.98 -9.64
N PRO A 30 -10.29 -22.29 -9.71
CA PRO A 30 -10.40 -23.20 -8.58
C PRO A 30 -9.47 -22.90 -7.41
N ARG A 31 -8.41 -22.10 -7.62
CA ARG A 31 -7.49 -21.68 -6.56
C ARG A 31 -7.82 -20.31 -5.99
N GLY A 32 -8.75 -19.60 -6.62
CA GLY A 32 -8.94 -18.17 -6.38
C GLY A 32 -7.73 -17.37 -6.87
N PHE A 33 -7.81 -16.06 -6.82
CA PHE A 33 -6.69 -15.20 -7.19
C PHE A 33 -6.61 -13.97 -6.31
N ALA A 34 -5.50 -13.24 -6.42
CA ALA A 34 -5.24 -12.04 -5.65
C ALA A 34 -4.98 -10.87 -6.61
N LEU A 35 -5.91 -9.91 -6.63
CA LEU A 35 -5.83 -8.74 -7.50
C LEU A 35 -5.19 -7.58 -6.76
N ASN A 36 -4.06 -7.08 -7.27
CA ASN A 36 -3.47 -5.84 -6.77
C ASN A 36 -4.32 -4.65 -7.20
N ILE A 37 -4.97 -4.00 -6.24
CA ILE A 37 -5.86 -2.86 -6.48
C ILE A 37 -5.06 -1.57 -6.59
N THR A 38 -4.14 -1.37 -5.67
CA THR A 38 -3.25 -0.19 -5.66
C THR A 38 -2.00 -0.49 -4.84
N ASP A 39 -0.95 0.25 -5.11
CA ASP A 39 0.28 0.18 -4.36
C ASP A 39 0.94 1.56 -4.20
N GLY A 40 1.87 1.63 -3.27
CA GLY A 40 2.68 2.81 -3.04
C GLY A 40 3.99 2.46 -2.36
N ILE A 41 4.90 3.41 -2.33
CA ILE A 41 6.23 3.29 -1.73
C ILE A 41 6.57 4.53 -0.91
N LEU A 42 7.36 4.34 0.12
CA LEU A 42 8.07 5.41 0.82
C LEU A 42 9.53 5.01 1.01
N ARG A 43 10.44 5.84 0.51
CA ARG A 43 11.87 5.80 0.84
C ARG A 43 12.08 6.49 2.18
N CYS A 44 12.57 5.76 3.18
CA CYS A 44 12.59 6.23 4.57
C CYS A 44 13.42 7.48 4.81
N ARG A 45 14.42 7.77 3.97
CA ARG A 45 15.16 9.04 4.06
C ARG A 45 14.28 10.28 3.84
N TYR A 46 13.14 10.13 3.15
CA TYR A 46 12.18 11.20 2.86
C TYR A 46 10.91 11.14 3.71
N ARG A 47 10.91 10.40 4.82
CA ARG A 47 9.73 10.22 5.70
C ARG A 47 9.17 11.53 6.26
N ASP A 48 10.05 12.49 6.53
CA ASP A 48 9.70 13.77 7.16
C ASP A 48 9.67 14.94 6.16
N SER A 49 10.36 14.81 5.02
CA SER A 49 10.46 15.86 4.00
C SER A 49 10.84 15.30 2.63
N TRP A 50 10.12 15.69 1.59
CA TRP A 50 10.42 15.29 0.20
C TRP A 50 11.68 15.96 -0.37
N VAL A 51 12.18 17.02 0.26
CA VAL A 51 13.36 17.78 -0.23
C VAL A 51 14.59 17.65 0.67
N LYS A 52 14.41 17.19 1.90
CA LYS A 52 15.52 17.04 2.86
C LYS A 52 15.59 15.61 3.35
N ALA A 53 16.58 14.88 2.84
CA ALA A 53 16.84 13.53 3.29
C ALA A 53 17.37 13.50 4.74
N ALA A 54 16.92 12.53 5.53
CA ALA A 54 17.40 12.25 6.88
C ALA A 54 17.57 10.74 7.10
N PRO A 55 18.70 10.28 7.66
CA PRO A 55 18.91 8.86 7.89
C PRO A 55 17.98 8.31 8.97
N LEU A 56 17.76 7.00 8.93
CA LEU A 56 17.21 6.25 10.04
C LEU A 56 18.30 6.05 11.10
N GLU A 57 17.90 6.09 12.36
CA GLU A 57 18.74 5.63 13.46
C GLU A 57 18.57 4.09 13.56
N PRO A 58 19.65 3.30 13.40
CA PRO A 58 19.55 1.85 13.41
C PRO A 58 18.83 1.32 14.65
N GLY A 59 17.81 0.48 14.42
CA GLY A 59 17.00 -0.14 15.47
C GLY A 59 15.93 0.74 16.11
N ARG A 60 15.95 2.06 15.92
CA ARG A 60 14.92 2.98 16.43
C ARG A 60 13.63 2.84 15.61
N SER A 61 12.51 2.70 16.30
CA SER A 61 11.21 2.69 15.62
C SER A 61 10.76 4.11 15.27
N VAL A 62 10.27 4.27 14.06
CA VAL A 62 9.69 5.52 13.53
C VAL A 62 8.32 5.22 12.92
N ARG A 63 7.42 6.21 12.95
CA ARG A 63 6.15 6.13 12.23
C ARG A 63 6.34 6.67 10.83
N ILE A 64 5.84 5.94 9.84
CA ILE A 64 5.80 6.36 8.43
C ILE A 64 4.38 6.26 7.89
N ILE A 65 4.11 7.01 6.82
CA ILE A 65 2.82 6.98 6.12
C ILE A 65 3.10 6.72 4.64
N ILE A 66 2.62 5.59 4.13
CA ILE A 66 2.63 5.29 2.70
C ILE A 66 1.29 5.69 2.13
N ARG A 67 1.31 6.47 1.04
CA ARG A 67 0.12 6.89 0.29
C ARG A 67 0.10 6.18 -1.04
N PRO A 68 -0.63 5.06 -1.17
CA PRO A 68 -0.86 4.39 -2.44
C PRO A 68 -1.59 5.30 -3.42
N PHE A 69 -1.54 4.96 -4.70
CA PHE A 69 -2.34 5.65 -5.71
C PHE A 69 -3.82 5.54 -5.38
N SER A 70 -4.55 6.60 -5.71
CA SER A 70 -6.01 6.63 -5.53
C SER A 70 -6.67 5.52 -6.34
N THR A 71 -7.66 4.86 -5.75
CA THR A 71 -8.39 3.77 -6.38
C THR A 71 -9.83 3.74 -5.86
N ALA A 72 -10.69 3.06 -6.62
CA ALA A 72 -12.02 2.68 -6.19
C ALA A 72 -12.21 1.18 -6.48
N ASN A 73 -12.67 0.43 -5.49
CA ASN A 73 -12.92 -0.99 -5.63
C ASN A 73 -14.13 -1.42 -4.76
N LEU A 74 -14.90 -2.36 -5.27
CA LEU A 74 -15.95 -3.04 -4.53
C LEU A 74 -15.43 -4.40 -4.05
N PHE A 75 -15.10 -4.49 -2.78
CA PHE A 75 -14.79 -5.79 -2.16
C PHE A 75 -16.09 -6.54 -1.94
N LYS A 76 -16.35 -7.57 -2.75
CA LYS A 76 -17.57 -8.37 -2.69
C LYS A 76 -17.62 -9.26 -1.45
N ALA A 77 -18.82 -9.69 -1.08
CA ALA A 77 -18.98 -10.71 -0.05
C ALA A 77 -18.19 -11.98 -0.38
N GLY A 78 -17.49 -12.54 0.59
CA GLY A 78 -16.59 -13.69 0.41
C GLY A 78 -15.17 -13.35 -0.01
N HIS A 79 -14.91 -12.14 -0.50
CA HIS A 79 -13.53 -11.66 -0.74
C HIS A 79 -12.84 -11.30 0.57
N ARG A 80 -11.52 -11.21 0.53
CA ARG A 80 -10.70 -10.75 1.67
C ARG A 80 -9.84 -9.58 1.27
N ILE A 81 -9.84 -8.55 2.09
CA ILE A 81 -8.90 -7.43 1.98
C ILE A 81 -7.56 -7.90 2.52
N ARG A 82 -6.49 -7.80 1.71
CA ARG A 82 -5.12 -8.10 2.13
C ARG A 82 -4.24 -6.89 1.90
N LEU A 83 -3.36 -6.62 2.86
CA LEU A 83 -2.30 -5.62 2.74
C LEU A 83 -0.95 -6.33 2.74
N ASP A 84 -0.19 -6.20 1.65
CA ASP A 84 1.15 -6.74 1.54
C ASP A 84 2.16 -5.62 1.79
N ILE A 85 3.07 -5.82 2.75
CA ILE A 85 4.16 -4.90 3.05
C ILE A 85 5.48 -5.56 2.64
N SER A 86 6.32 -4.81 1.93
CA SER A 86 7.62 -5.27 1.46
C SER A 86 8.63 -4.12 1.50
N SER A 87 9.90 -4.43 1.26
CA SER A 87 10.99 -3.45 1.11
C SER A 87 11.36 -3.20 -0.35
N SER A 88 10.68 -3.82 -1.30
CA SER A 88 10.91 -3.64 -2.73
C SER A 88 9.65 -3.96 -3.52
N ASN A 89 9.49 -3.30 -4.67
CA ASN A 89 8.48 -3.60 -5.67
C ASN A 89 9.09 -3.42 -7.08
N PHE A 90 10.29 -3.98 -7.24
CA PHE A 90 10.96 -4.01 -8.55
C PHE A 90 10.14 -4.85 -9.55
N PRO A 91 10.07 -4.46 -10.83
CA PRO A 91 10.75 -3.33 -11.47
C PRO A 91 9.95 -2.02 -11.47
N LYS A 92 8.83 -1.94 -10.77
CA LYS A 92 8.01 -0.71 -10.74
C LYS A 92 8.73 0.46 -10.05
N TYR A 93 9.51 0.15 -9.02
CA TYR A 93 10.36 1.10 -8.30
C TYR A 93 11.78 0.56 -8.21
N ASP A 94 12.75 1.46 -8.22
CA ASP A 94 14.16 1.11 -8.05
C ASP A 94 14.42 0.46 -6.70
N VAL A 95 15.38 -0.45 -6.67
CA VAL A 95 15.81 -1.10 -5.43
C VAL A 95 16.63 -0.12 -4.60
N ASN A 96 16.23 0.08 -3.33
CA ASN A 96 17.02 0.86 -2.40
C ASN A 96 18.29 0.07 -2.00
N PRO A 97 19.48 0.65 -2.14
CA PRO A 97 20.72 0.00 -1.70
C PRO A 97 20.85 -0.10 -0.17
N ASN A 98 19.90 0.45 0.61
CA ASN A 98 19.88 0.51 2.08
C ASN A 98 21.08 1.27 2.67
N SER A 99 21.74 2.09 1.87
CA SER A 99 22.78 3.03 2.30
C SER A 99 22.23 4.46 2.31
N PHE A 100 22.90 5.38 2.97
CA PHE A 100 22.51 6.78 2.98
C PHE A 100 23.36 7.62 2.01
N GLU A 101 24.03 6.99 1.07
CA GLU A 101 24.76 7.66 -0.01
C GLU A 101 23.77 8.43 -0.91
N PRO A 102 24.26 9.44 -1.65
CA PRO A 102 23.42 10.14 -2.63
C PRO A 102 22.79 9.15 -3.61
N GLU A 103 21.58 9.47 -4.08
CA GLU A 103 20.85 8.60 -5.00
C GLU A 103 21.63 8.35 -6.29
N GLY A 104 21.65 7.10 -6.73
CA GLY A 104 22.40 6.67 -7.90
C GLY A 104 23.92 6.56 -7.72
N GLN A 105 24.45 6.83 -6.52
CA GLN A 105 25.89 6.79 -6.23
C GLN A 105 26.29 5.65 -5.28
N ALA A 106 25.35 4.84 -4.83
CA ALA A 106 25.67 3.73 -3.97
C ALA A 106 26.45 2.65 -4.73
N GLU A 107 27.70 2.44 -4.35
CA GLU A 107 28.57 1.43 -4.98
C GLU A 107 28.26 0.02 -4.50
N THR A 108 27.86 -0.13 -3.24
CA THR A 108 27.64 -1.43 -2.62
C THR A 108 26.30 -1.48 -1.88
N PRO A 109 25.31 -2.23 -2.39
CA PRO A 109 24.08 -2.48 -1.65
C PRO A 109 24.34 -3.26 -0.37
N ARG A 110 23.67 -2.89 0.72
CA ARG A 110 23.74 -3.64 1.98
C ARG A 110 22.45 -4.36 2.29
N ARG A 111 22.54 -5.47 2.99
CA ARG A 111 21.37 -6.15 3.56
C ARG A 111 20.82 -5.31 4.70
N ALA A 112 19.48 -5.17 4.77
CA ALA A 112 18.78 -4.54 5.87
C ALA A 112 17.82 -5.54 6.54
N THR A 113 17.74 -5.46 7.86
CA THR A 113 16.71 -6.14 8.65
C THR A 113 15.63 -5.14 9.01
N ASN A 114 14.53 -5.20 8.27
CA ASN A 114 13.39 -4.32 8.46
C ASN A 114 12.34 -5.00 9.35
N ARG A 115 11.73 -4.22 10.26
CA ARG A 115 10.65 -4.67 11.12
C ARG A 115 9.44 -3.76 10.99
N VAL A 116 8.26 -4.37 11.00
CA VAL A 116 6.99 -3.68 11.15
C VAL A 116 6.43 -4.05 12.52
N TRP A 117 6.08 -3.03 13.30
CA TRP A 117 5.57 -3.21 14.66
C TRP A 117 4.04 -3.12 14.65
N MET A 118 3.38 -4.04 15.34
CA MET A 118 1.92 -4.10 15.46
C MET A 118 1.53 -4.35 16.91
N ASP A 119 2.21 -3.69 17.84
CA ASP A 119 1.89 -3.76 19.25
C ASP A 119 1.01 -2.58 19.71
N ARG A 120 0.58 -2.60 20.97
CA ARG A 120 -0.32 -1.60 21.54
C ARG A 120 0.25 -0.17 21.48
N THR A 121 1.56 -0.02 21.57
CA THR A 121 2.24 1.29 21.57
C THR A 121 2.64 1.74 20.17
N ARG A 122 2.73 0.80 19.23
CA ARG A 122 3.13 1.01 17.83
C ARG A 122 2.12 0.33 16.89
N PRO A 123 0.87 0.83 16.84
CA PRO A 123 -0.22 0.20 16.10
C PRO A 123 -0.14 0.53 14.61
N SER A 124 0.57 -0.29 13.84
CA SER A 124 0.51 -0.20 12.37
C SER A 124 -0.89 -0.57 11.89
N HIS A 125 -1.43 0.22 10.95
CA HIS A 125 -2.79 0.03 10.43
C HIS A 125 -2.97 0.63 9.04
N VAL A 126 -4.04 0.24 8.37
CA VAL A 126 -4.50 0.85 7.11
C VAL A 126 -5.79 1.63 7.36
N VAL A 127 -5.89 2.79 6.72
CA VAL A 127 -7.11 3.61 6.69
C VAL A 127 -7.70 3.51 5.29
N LEU A 128 -8.91 2.96 5.20
CA LEU A 128 -9.69 2.85 3.97
C LEU A 128 -10.90 3.77 4.06
N SER A 129 -11.10 4.59 3.03
CA SER A 129 -12.32 5.39 2.90
C SER A 129 -13.44 4.50 2.35
N ILE A 130 -14.56 4.47 3.04
CA ILE A 130 -15.74 3.70 2.64
C ILE A 130 -16.79 4.69 2.16
N LEU A 131 -17.32 4.45 0.95
CA LEU A 131 -18.49 5.18 0.49
C LEU A 131 -19.74 4.61 1.19
N PRO A 132 -20.59 5.47 1.74
CA PRO A 132 -21.85 5.01 2.32
C PRO A 132 -22.74 4.38 1.25
N GLU A 133 -23.52 3.38 1.64
CA GLU A 133 -24.54 2.80 0.76
C GLU A 133 -25.52 3.88 0.34
N ARG A 134 -25.72 4.03 -0.98
CA ARG A 134 -26.65 5.04 -1.49
C ARG A 134 -28.08 4.68 -1.15
N GLN A 135 -28.81 5.64 -0.65
CA GLN A 135 -30.26 5.49 -0.53
C GLN A 135 -30.90 5.44 -1.93
N LYS A 136 -31.82 4.52 -2.13
CA LYS A 136 -32.53 4.35 -3.39
C LYS A 136 -33.26 5.66 -3.75
N GLY A 137 -32.84 6.33 -4.82
CA GLY A 137 -33.40 7.61 -5.27
C GLY A 137 -32.51 8.85 -5.09
N GLU A 138 -31.36 8.73 -4.48
CA GLU A 138 -30.41 9.82 -4.33
C GLU A 138 -29.79 10.21 -5.70
N GLN A 139 -29.98 11.47 -6.11
CA GLN A 139 -29.43 11.99 -7.37
C GLN A 139 -27.92 12.25 -7.20
N THR A 140 -27.13 11.84 -8.19
CA THR A 140 -25.71 12.19 -8.22
C THR A 140 -25.52 13.63 -8.73
N PRO A 141 -24.44 14.34 -8.36
CA PRO A 141 -24.06 15.60 -8.97
C PRO A 141 -23.89 15.52 -10.51
N TRP A 142 -23.74 14.32 -11.04
CA TRP A 142 -23.50 14.01 -12.46
C TRP A 142 -24.75 13.53 -13.21
N GLY A 143 -25.96 13.71 -12.66
CA GLY A 143 -27.23 13.30 -13.28
C GLY A 143 -27.62 11.84 -13.00
N ARG A 144 -28.77 11.42 -13.53
CA ARG A 144 -29.27 10.05 -13.37
C ARG A 144 -28.36 9.07 -14.08
N VAL A 145 -27.74 8.19 -13.33
CA VAL A 145 -27.20 6.95 -13.93
C VAL A 145 -28.44 6.13 -14.34
N HIS A 146 -28.66 5.97 -15.65
CA HIS A 146 -29.63 5.00 -16.13
C HIS A 146 -29.24 3.66 -15.53
N ASN A 147 -30.17 2.99 -14.84
CA ASN A 147 -30.02 1.62 -14.42
C ASN A 147 -29.80 0.77 -15.68
N ALA A 148 -28.55 0.52 -16.02
CA ALA A 148 -28.25 -0.55 -16.96
C ALA A 148 -28.74 -1.85 -16.33
N PRO A 149 -29.42 -2.72 -17.09
CA PRO A 149 -29.79 -4.04 -16.60
C PRO A 149 -28.53 -4.79 -16.13
N PRO A 150 -28.64 -5.64 -15.11
CA PRO A 150 -27.47 -6.27 -14.44
C PRO A 150 -26.54 -7.07 -15.34
N ASP A 151 -26.93 -7.36 -16.54
CA ASP A 151 -26.24 -8.17 -17.55
C ASP A 151 -25.35 -7.34 -18.50
N GLN A 152 -25.31 -6.01 -18.38
CA GLN A 152 -24.44 -5.12 -19.19
C GLN A 152 -23.40 -4.38 -18.34
N ALA A 153 -22.85 -5.00 -17.34
CA ALA A 153 -21.63 -4.52 -16.71
C ALA A 153 -20.47 -4.71 -17.70
N ILE A 154 -20.10 -3.63 -18.38
CA ILE A 154 -18.89 -3.58 -19.18
C ILE A 154 -17.71 -3.69 -18.20
N VAL A 155 -16.90 -4.71 -18.42
CA VAL A 155 -15.62 -4.98 -17.73
C VAL A 155 -14.62 -3.86 -18.04
#